data_166942e1ebbe5d16d95117f039a58f64
#
_entry.id   166942e1ebbe5d16d95117f039a58f64
#
_cell.length_a   1.000
_cell.length_b   1.000
_cell.length_c   1.000
_cell.angle_alpha   90.00
_cell.angle_beta   90.00
_cell.angle_gamma   90.00
#
_symmetry.space_group_name_H-M   'P 1'
#
loop_
_entity.id
_entity.type
_entity.pdbx_description
1 polymer ?
#
loop_
_entity_poly.entity_id
_entity_poly.type
_entity_poly.pdbx_seq_one_letter_code
_entity_poly.pdbx_strand_id
1 'polypeptide(L)'
;MELKFGRQTLEYKVPATDAERTLNVAVEVGCAKVAARAITLKPARQLTVYLLPHSHTDIGYTEIQTDIEKKQVQNLVDGMAAAKRTASYPEGARFVWNVEVLWAADLYLNRMNDAQRADFFAAVKNGQVVLNGMYLNELTGLC
;
A
#
# COMPACT_ATOMS: atom_id res chain seq x y z
N MET A 1 5.87 39.72 3.74
CA MET A 1 7.07 39.08 3.18
C MET A 1 8.10 40.18 2.94
N GLU A 2 9.33 39.97 3.39
CA GLU A 2 10.40 40.96 3.21
C GLU A 2 11.09 40.71 1.84
N LEU A 3 11.16 41.73 0.99
CA LEU A 3 11.82 41.66 -0.30
C LEU A 3 13.31 41.96 -0.11
N LYS A 4 14.17 41.04 -0.61
CA LYS A 4 15.63 41.25 -0.62
C LYS A 4 16.05 41.81 -1.97
N PHE A 5 17.17 42.55 -1.97
CA PHE A 5 17.73 43.07 -3.21
C PHE A 5 18.22 41.89 -4.12
N GLY A 6 17.96 41.98 -5.41
CA GLY A 6 18.37 41.02 -6.40
C GLY A 6 17.23 40.06 -6.84
N ARG A 7 17.58 39.01 -7.61
CA ARG A 7 16.63 38.01 -8.11
C ARG A 7 16.22 37.05 -6.99
N GLN A 8 14.92 36.87 -6.80
CA GLN A 8 14.35 35.95 -5.83
C GLN A 8 13.39 34.98 -6.52
N THR A 9 13.36 33.75 -6.01
CA THR A 9 12.36 32.74 -6.38
C THR A 9 11.41 32.55 -5.20
N LEU A 10 10.13 32.68 -5.45
CA LEU A 10 9.08 32.48 -4.45
C LEU A 10 8.26 31.27 -4.84
N GLU A 11 8.07 30.36 -3.90
CA GLU A 11 7.28 29.16 -4.10
C GLU A 11 5.99 29.26 -3.30
N TYR A 12 4.87 29.04 -3.97
CA TYR A 12 3.54 28.99 -3.35
C TYR A 12 2.87 27.65 -3.65
N LYS A 13 2.31 27.05 -2.62
CA LYS A 13 1.46 25.87 -2.77
C LYS A 13 0.03 26.32 -3.03
N VAL A 14 -0.55 25.83 -4.11
CA VAL A 14 -1.96 26.02 -4.43
C VAL A 14 -2.71 24.70 -4.27
N PRO A 15 -3.99 24.70 -3.85
CA PRO A 15 -4.79 23.49 -3.79
C PRO A 15 -4.84 22.79 -5.15
N ALA A 16 -4.84 21.46 -5.13
CA ALA A 16 -5.08 20.67 -6.33
C ALA A 16 -6.45 21.00 -6.92
N THR A 17 -6.57 20.86 -8.23
CA THR A 17 -7.83 21.10 -8.96
C THR A 17 -8.25 19.85 -9.72
N ASP A 18 -9.54 19.58 -9.77
CA ASP A 18 -10.13 18.43 -10.49
C ASP A 18 -10.39 18.76 -11.97
N ALA A 19 -10.38 20.05 -12.33
CA ALA A 19 -10.55 20.53 -13.69
C ALA A 19 -9.50 21.60 -14.03
N GLU A 20 -9.27 21.82 -15.30
CA GLU A 20 -8.42 22.92 -15.76
C GLU A 20 -9.00 24.25 -15.34
N ARG A 21 -8.20 25.11 -14.74
CA ARG A 21 -8.61 26.48 -14.35
C ARG A 21 -7.46 27.46 -14.50
N THR A 22 -7.82 28.72 -14.73
CA THR A 22 -6.86 29.82 -14.77
C THR A 22 -6.69 30.44 -13.39
N LEU A 23 -5.44 30.52 -12.95
CA LEU A 23 -5.04 31.25 -11.74
C LEU A 23 -4.40 32.58 -12.16
N ASN A 24 -4.95 33.69 -11.71
CA ASN A 24 -4.36 35.00 -11.90
C ASN A 24 -3.42 35.32 -10.73
N VAL A 25 -2.14 35.41 -11.02
CA VAL A 25 -1.10 35.77 -10.04
C VAL A 25 -0.72 37.22 -10.26
N ALA A 26 -0.71 38.00 -9.21
CA ALA A 26 -0.25 39.37 -9.22
C ALA A 26 0.84 39.59 -8.16
N VAL A 27 1.81 40.40 -8.48
CA VAL A 27 2.81 40.88 -7.54
C VAL A 27 2.53 42.36 -7.24
N GLU A 28 2.35 42.68 -5.99
CA GLU A 28 2.09 44.05 -5.51
C GLU A 28 3.20 44.46 -4.57
N VAL A 29 3.70 45.66 -4.74
CA VAL A 29 4.71 46.28 -3.86
C VAL A 29 4.11 47.59 -3.33
N GLY A 30 3.89 47.64 -2.01
CA GLY A 30 3.10 48.71 -1.42
C GLY A 30 1.66 48.68 -1.97
N CYS A 31 1.22 49.78 -2.58
CA CYS A 31 -0.09 49.86 -3.23
C CYS A 31 -0.05 49.76 -4.76
N ALA A 32 1.13 49.43 -5.35
CA ALA A 32 1.31 49.36 -6.77
C ALA A 32 1.39 47.88 -7.25
N LYS A 33 0.56 47.54 -8.26
CA LYS A 33 0.62 46.26 -8.95
C LYS A 33 1.75 46.31 -9.95
N VAL A 34 2.86 45.59 -9.67
CA VAL A 34 4.08 45.63 -10.48
C VAL A 34 4.13 44.54 -11.57
N ALA A 35 3.41 43.44 -11.38
CA ALA A 35 3.29 42.38 -12.36
C ALA A 35 2.00 41.60 -12.20
N ALA A 36 1.48 41.07 -13.29
CA ALA A 36 0.36 40.13 -13.26
C ALA A 36 0.56 39.08 -14.37
N ARG A 37 0.19 37.85 -14.08
CA ARG A 37 0.25 36.73 -15.01
C ARG A 37 -0.88 35.76 -14.79
N ALA A 38 -1.51 35.33 -15.87
CA ALA A 38 -2.41 34.19 -15.83
C ALA A 38 -1.62 32.87 -16.00
N ILE A 39 -1.88 31.90 -15.16
CA ILE A 39 -1.27 30.57 -15.18
C ILE A 39 -2.40 29.55 -15.29
N THR A 40 -2.32 28.67 -16.28
CA THR A 40 -3.24 27.55 -16.40
C THR A 40 -2.81 26.43 -15.46
N LEU A 41 -3.66 26.10 -14.50
CA LEU A 41 -3.51 24.92 -13.64
C LEU A 41 -4.20 23.75 -14.30
N LYS A 42 -3.44 22.70 -14.57
CA LYS A 42 -4.00 21.43 -15.04
C LYS A 42 -4.53 20.59 -13.87
N PRO A 43 -5.54 19.75 -14.10
CA PRO A 43 -6.03 18.83 -13.08
C PRO A 43 -4.90 17.97 -12.53
N ALA A 44 -4.90 17.77 -11.23
CA ALA A 44 -4.02 16.80 -10.61
C ALA A 44 -4.43 15.39 -11.02
N ARG A 45 -3.46 14.57 -11.46
CA ARG A 45 -3.72 13.18 -11.78
C ARG A 45 -4.12 12.42 -10.52
N GLN A 46 -5.31 11.87 -10.50
CA GLN A 46 -5.75 10.96 -9.44
C GLN A 46 -5.25 9.55 -9.74
N LEU A 47 -4.64 8.93 -8.75
CA LEU A 47 -4.13 7.57 -8.83
C LEU A 47 -4.78 6.76 -7.73
N THR A 48 -5.25 5.57 -8.07
CA THR A 48 -5.62 4.55 -7.09
C THR A 48 -4.45 3.57 -6.97
N VAL A 49 -3.93 3.41 -5.77
CA VAL A 49 -2.83 2.48 -5.49
C VAL A 49 -3.38 1.33 -4.66
N TYR A 50 -3.29 0.12 -5.20
CA TYR A 50 -3.63 -1.10 -4.48
C TYR A 50 -2.38 -1.66 -3.82
N LEU A 51 -2.44 -1.88 -2.51
CA LEU A 51 -1.38 -2.51 -1.74
C LEU A 51 -1.79 -3.94 -1.42
N LEU A 52 -0.96 -4.90 -1.82
CA LEU A 52 -1.17 -6.32 -1.55
C LEU A 52 -0.04 -6.82 -0.63
N PRO A 53 -0.22 -6.73 0.69
CA PRO A 53 0.77 -7.28 1.64
C PRO A 53 0.83 -8.80 1.49
N HIS A 54 2.03 -9.33 1.28
CA HIS A 54 2.29 -10.76 1.27
C HIS A 54 3.72 -11.03 1.77
N SER A 55 4.06 -12.28 2.01
CA SER A 55 5.43 -12.71 2.25
C SER A 55 5.88 -13.59 1.10
N HIS A 56 6.93 -13.15 0.39
CA HIS A 56 7.53 -13.96 -0.65
C HIS A 56 8.09 -15.26 -0.06
N THR A 57 7.80 -16.36 -0.72
CA THR A 57 8.25 -17.68 -0.28
C THR A 57 9.48 -18.09 -1.07
N ASP A 58 10.63 -18.04 -0.41
CA ASP A 58 11.93 -18.39 -0.95
C ASP A 58 12.52 -19.52 -0.11
N ILE A 59 12.54 -20.75 -0.66
CA ILE A 59 12.91 -21.96 0.07
C ILE A 59 14.33 -22.36 -0.34
N GLY A 60 15.25 -22.33 0.62
CA GLY A 60 16.61 -22.82 0.44
C GLY A 60 17.62 -21.82 -0.15
N TYR A 61 17.19 -20.63 -0.59
CA TYR A 61 18.08 -19.58 -1.08
C TYR A 61 18.60 -18.69 0.03
N THR A 62 17.71 -18.18 0.88
CA THR A 62 18.05 -17.24 1.94
C THR A 62 18.31 -17.95 3.26
N GLU A 63 17.60 -19.02 3.51
CA GLU A 63 17.69 -19.83 4.74
C GLU A 63 17.32 -21.28 4.46
N ILE A 64 17.62 -22.16 5.43
CA ILE A 64 17.22 -23.56 5.34
C ILE A 64 15.70 -23.71 5.46
N GLN A 65 15.15 -24.72 4.80
CA GLN A 65 13.70 -24.95 4.69
C GLN A 65 12.99 -24.90 6.05
N THR A 66 13.53 -25.54 7.08
CA THR A 66 12.91 -25.60 8.41
C THR A 66 12.72 -24.24 9.07
N ASP A 67 13.58 -23.27 8.77
CA ASP A 67 13.48 -21.94 9.32
C ASP A 67 12.52 -21.08 8.47
N ILE A 68 12.52 -21.26 7.13
CA ILE A 68 11.51 -20.67 6.26
C ILE A 68 10.10 -21.14 6.64
N GLU A 69 9.91 -22.44 6.93
CA GLU A 69 8.61 -22.96 7.40
C GLU A 69 8.11 -22.23 8.65
N LYS A 70 8.97 -22.03 9.65
CA LYS A 70 8.62 -21.30 10.88
C LYS A 70 8.23 -19.87 10.57
N LYS A 71 9.01 -19.19 9.69
CA LYS A 71 8.75 -17.81 9.28
C LYS A 71 7.43 -17.68 8.56
N GLN A 72 7.11 -18.56 7.62
CA GLN A 72 5.87 -18.50 6.86
C GLN A 72 4.65 -18.74 7.76
N VAL A 73 4.73 -19.67 8.72
CA VAL A 73 3.67 -19.84 9.72
C VAL A 73 3.52 -18.59 10.57
N GLN A 74 4.63 -17.99 11.04
CA GLN A 74 4.57 -16.76 11.85
C GLN A 74 4.01 -15.59 11.06
N ASN A 75 4.42 -15.41 9.80
CA ASN A 75 3.91 -14.37 8.92
C ASN A 75 2.38 -14.47 8.74
N LEU A 76 1.86 -15.69 8.65
CA LEU A 76 0.41 -15.91 8.56
C LEU A 76 -0.30 -15.52 9.87
N VAL A 77 0.25 -15.90 11.02
CA VAL A 77 -0.26 -15.48 12.33
C VAL A 77 -0.31 -13.96 12.46
N ASP A 78 0.80 -13.30 12.11
CA ASP A 78 0.93 -11.84 12.21
C ASP A 78 0.01 -11.13 11.19
N GLY A 79 -0.11 -11.68 9.98
CA GLY A 79 -1.02 -11.18 8.94
C GLY A 79 -2.47 -11.25 9.38
N MET A 80 -2.92 -12.38 9.94
CA MET A 80 -4.26 -12.53 10.50
C MET A 80 -4.52 -11.57 11.67
N ALA A 81 -3.54 -11.39 12.56
CA ALA A 81 -3.63 -10.45 13.66
C ALA A 81 -3.75 -8.98 13.15
N ALA A 82 -3.00 -8.62 12.12
CA ALA A 82 -3.10 -7.30 11.48
C ALA A 82 -4.47 -7.10 10.82
N ALA A 83 -4.98 -8.08 10.09
CA ALA A 83 -6.31 -8.02 9.48
C ALA A 83 -7.42 -7.87 10.53
N LYS A 84 -7.31 -8.59 11.65
CA LYS A 84 -8.25 -8.46 12.77
C LYS A 84 -8.22 -7.06 13.41
N ARG A 85 -7.03 -6.48 13.61
CA ARG A 85 -6.89 -5.11 14.18
C ARG A 85 -7.53 -4.04 13.31
N THR A 86 -7.52 -4.22 12.00
CA THR A 86 -8.04 -3.23 11.04
C THR A 86 -9.44 -3.53 10.54
N ALA A 87 -10.11 -4.56 11.07
CA ALA A 87 -11.42 -5.02 10.60
C ALA A 87 -12.50 -3.92 10.66
N SER A 88 -12.39 -2.96 11.59
CA SER A 88 -13.32 -1.83 11.73
C SER A 88 -12.95 -0.61 10.87
N TYR A 89 -11.85 -0.66 10.12
CA TYR A 89 -11.44 0.44 9.26
C TYR A 89 -12.39 0.58 8.06
N PRO A 90 -12.45 1.77 7.43
CA PRO A 90 -13.23 1.96 6.21
C PRO A 90 -12.86 0.95 5.13
N GLU A 91 -13.80 0.68 4.23
CA GLU A 91 -13.53 -0.13 3.04
C GLU A 91 -12.34 0.45 2.25
N GLY A 92 -11.47 -0.43 1.76
CA GLY A 92 -10.22 -0.04 1.08
C GLY A 92 -9.06 0.33 2.00
N ALA A 93 -9.30 0.53 3.32
CA ALA A 93 -8.25 0.78 4.31
C ALA A 93 -7.99 -0.43 5.23
N ARG A 94 -8.77 -1.50 5.10
CA ARG A 94 -8.60 -2.74 5.85
C ARG A 94 -7.38 -3.49 5.35
N PHE A 95 -6.60 -4.01 6.28
CA PHE A 95 -5.50 -4.88 5.93
C PHE A 95 -6.03 -6.25 5.52
N VAL A 96 -5.54 -6.76 4.39
CA VAL A 96 -5.83 -8.10 3.88
C VAL A 96 -4.50 -8.82 3.67
N TRP A 97 -4.35 -9.98 4.27
CA TRP A 97 -3.16 -10.79 4.09
C TRP A 97 -3.30 -11.67 2.86
N ASN A 98 -2.35 -11.56 1.92
CA ASN A 98 -2.32 -12.40 0.73
C ASN A 98 -1.31 -13.52 0.93
N VAL A 99 -1.79 -14.75 1.00
CA VAL A 99 -0.95 -15.95 1.04
C VAL A 99 -0.45 -16.22 -0.38
N GLU A 100 0.85 -15.99 -0.60
CA GLU A 100 1.45 -16.09 -1.93
C GLU A 100 1.37 -17.51 -2.49
N VAL A 101 1.63 -18.51 -1.65
CA VAL A 101 1.62 -19.93 -2.01
C VAL A 101 0.83 -20.75 -1.00
N LEU A 102 0.06 -21.72 -1.46
CA LEU A 102 -0.78 -22.57 -0.59
C LEU A 102 0.04 -23.43 0.38
N TRP A 103 1.28 -23.70 0.08
CA TRP A 103 2.21 -24.39 0.99
C TRP A 103 2.29 -23.71 2.36
N ALA A 104 2.32 -22.38 2.42
CA ALA A 104 2.33 -21.64 3.69
C ALA A 104 1.05 -21.86 4.51
N ALA A 105 -0.11 -21.91 3.84
CA ALA A 105 -1.39 -22.22 4.48
C ALA A 105 -1.45 -23.68 4.96
N ASP A 106 -0.94 -24.61 4.17
CA ASP A 106 -0.86 -26.02 4.49
C ASP A 106 0.03 -26.26 5.73
N LEU A 107 1.20 -25.63 5.77
CA LEU A 107 2.07 -25.67 6.96
C LEU A 107 1.35 -25.17 8.22
N TYR A 108 0.63 -24.06 8.11
CA TYR A 108 -0.14 -23.51 9.21
C TYR A 108 -1.22 -24.48 9.67
N LEU A 109 -2.04 -24.98 8.75
CA LEU A 109 -3.13 -25.90 9.06
C LEU A 109 -2.66 -27.21 9.69
N ASN A 110 -1.51 -27.73 9.27
CA ASN A 110 -0.94 -28.96 9.80
C ASN A 110 -0.31 -28.80 11.21
N ARG A 111 0.02 -27.58 11.61
CA ARG A 111 0.69 -27.30 12.90
C ARG A 111 -0.23 -26.71 13.96
N MET A 112 -1.41 -26.21 13.58
CA MET A 112 -2.33 -25.51 14.46
C MET A 112 -3.38 -26.43 15.06
N ASN A 113 -3.85 -26.05 16.25
CA ASN A 113 -4.99 -26.71 16.86
C ASN A 113 -6.33 -26.35 16.17
N ASP A 114 -7.40 -27.04 16.56
CA ASP A 114 -8.70 -26.88 15.89
C ASP A 114 -9.27 -25.45 16.00
N ALA A 115 -9.05 -24.76 17.12
CA ALA A 115 -9.51 -23.39 17.31
C ALA A 115 -8.78 -22.43 16.37
N GLN A 116 -7.46 -22.58 16.22
CA GLN A 116 -6.64 -21.77 15.31
C GLN A 116 -6.97 -22.06 13.83
N ARG A 117 -7.28 -23.31 13.48
CA ARG A 117 -7.77 -23.67 12.14
C ARG A 117 -9.12 -23.02 11.86
N ALA A 118 -10.04 -23.05 12.83
CA ALA A 118 -11.33 -22.39 12.70
C ALA A 118 -11.19 -20.88 12.49
N ASP A 119 -10.28 -20.21 13.23
CA ASP A 119 -9.97 -18.79 13.07
C ASP A 119 -9.43 -18.50 11.67
N PHE A 120 -8.54 -19.33 11.13
CA PHE A 120 -8.02 -19.21 9.78
C PHE A 120 -9.13 -19.29 8.72
N PHE A 121 -10.00 -20.31 8.81
CA PHE A 121 -11.11 -20.44 7.86
C PHE A 121 -12.11 -19.29 7.97
N ALA A 122 -12.36 -18.79 9.18
CA ALA A 122 -13.16 -17.60 9.37
C ALA A 122 -12.51 -16.35 8.71
N ALA A 123 -11.21 -16.18 8.85
CA ALA A 123 -10.48 -15.08 8.23
C ALA A 123 -10.53 -15.14 6.69
N VAL A 124 -10.40 -16.33 6.12
CA VAL A 124 -10.57 -16.55 4.66
C VAL A 124 -12.00 -16.23 4.24
N LYS A 125 -13.00 -16.75 4.93
CA LYS A 125 -14.42 -16.51 4.64
C LYS A 125 -14.79 -15.03 4.71
N ASN A 126 -14.18 -14.29 5.62
CA ASN A 126 -14.43 -12.86 5.83
C ASN A 126 -13.57 -11.96 4.91
N GLY A 127 -12.76 -12.52 4.01
CA GLY A 127 -11.89 -11.76 3.11
C GLY A 127 -10.70 -11.08 3.81
N GLN A 128 -10.37 -11.47 5.03
CA GLN A 128 -9.20 -10.98 5.78
C GLN A 128 -7.91 -11.68 5.35
N VAL A 129 -8.03 -12.90 4.83
CA VAL A 129 -6.96 -13.69 4.24
C VAL A 129 -7.39 -14.12 2.85
N VAL A 130 -6.55 -13.90 1.85
CA VAL A 130 -6.75 -14.33 0.47
C VAL A 130 -5.71 -15.38 0.12
N LEU A 131 -6.16 -16.46 -0.51
CA LEU A 131 -5.32 -17.56 -0.93
C LEU A 131 -5.09 -17.48 -2.44
N ASN A 132 -3.84 -17.50 -2.87
CA ASN A 132 -3.49 -17.67 -4.28
C ASN A 132 -3.54 -19.16 -4.67
N GLY A 133 -3.83 -19.44 -5.93
CA GLY A 133 -4.10 -20.80 -6.37
C GLY A 133 -2.89 -21.74 -6.53
N MET A 134 -1.67 -21.20 -6.48
CA MET A 134 -0.45 -21.98 -6.65
C MET A 134 0.00 -22.58 -5.32
N TYR A 135 0.39 -23.87 -5.34
CA TYR A 135 0.92 -24.53 -4.15
C TYR A 135 2.33 -24.03 -3.81
N LEU A 136 3.20 -23.88 -4.81
CA LEU A 136 4.52 -23.28 -4.74
C LEU A 136 4.70 -22.29 -5.89
N ASN A 137 5.69 -21.41 -5.79
CA ASN A 137 6.07 -20.51 -6.87
C ASN A 137 6.70 -21.33 -8.02
N GLU A 138 6.30 -21.02 -9.25
CA GLU A 138 6.89 -21.58 -10.45
C GLU A 138 7.82 -20.58 -11.11
N LEU A 139 8.92 -21.11 -11.67
CA LEU A 139 9.79 -20.35 -12.54
C LEU A 139 9.12 -20.23 -13.91
N THR A 140 8.65 -19.03 -14.24
CA THR A 140 7.95 -18.77 -15.53
C THR A 140 8.76 -19.10 -16.78
N GLY A 141 10.08 -19.30 -16.66
CA GLY A 141 10.95 -19.73 -17.76
C GLY A 141 10.95 -21.24 -18.05
N LEU A 142 10.17 -22.02 -17.29
CA LEU A 142 10.05 -23.49 -17.46
C LEU A 142 8.70 -23.92 -18.06
N CYS A 143 7.84 -22.93 -18.40
CA CYS A 143 6.56 -23.18 -19.06
C CYS A 143 6.65 -23.00 -20.57
#